data_55c13dee4d286deda9d7d87e74254160
#
_entry.id   55c13dee4d286deda9d7d87e74254160
#
_cell.length_a   1.000
_cell.length_b   1.000
_cell.length_c   1.000
_cell.angle_alpha   90.00
_cell.angle_beta   90.00
_cell.angle_gamma   90.00
#
_symmetry.space_group_name_H-M   'P 1'
#
loop_
_entity.id
_entity.type
_entity.pdbx_description
1 polymer ?
#
loop_
_entity_poly.entity_id
_entity_poly.type
_entity_poly.pdbx_seq_one_letter_code
_entity_poly.pdbx_strand_id
1 'polypeptide(L)'
;AFALNSPGSLAIAALPYGPYSPTTCDGSQYQVRNQRDFSVEARIASNTDSALQWQAGVYMLDIDREVGVSLGADLGQGVLYNLYNGPTTVNPTSQLYHDDFTTEVTAIFASLDYAASDNLNVGFALRYDEEEREVKNLVPLVADPIRGSAQNGAQY
;
A
#
# COMPACT_ATOMS: atom_id res chain seq x y z
N ALA A 1 -2.25 16.21 -18.74
CA ALA A 1 -3.20 15.47 -19.58
C ALA A 1 -4.39 15.00 -18.75
N PHE A 2 -4.17 14.54 -17.54
CA PHE A 2 -5.21 13.96 -16.67
C PHE A 2 -6.38 14.90 -16.38
N ALA A 3 -6.11 16.18 -16.22
CA ALA A 3 -7.16 17.18 -15.92
C ALA A 3 -8.00 17.57 -17.15
N LEU A 4 -7.55 17.25 -18.36
CA LEU A 4 -8.13 17.76 -19.58
C LEU A 4 -9.35 16.96 -20.08
N ASN A 5 -9.44 15.71 -19.67
CA ASN A 5 -10.55 14.82 -20.04
C ASN A 5 -11.61 14.65 -18.94
N SER A 6 -11.51 15.38 -17.83
CA SER A 6 -12.49 15.30 -16.77
C SER A 6 -13.80 15.97 -17.20
N PRO A 7 -14.96 15.35 -16.98
CA PRO A 7 -16.25 16.03 -17.11
C PRO A 7 -16.24 17.28 -16.23
N GLY A 8 -16.42 18.44 -16.83
CA GLY A 8 -16.32 19.74 -16.13
C GLY A 8 -14.93 20.38 -16.16
N SER A 9 -13.95 19.79 -16.83
CA SER A 9 -12.70 20.49 -17.15
C SER A 9 -12.96 21.68 -18.08
N LEU A 10 -12.04 22.63 -18.08
CA LEU A 10 -12.09 23.80 -18.96
C LEU A 10 -12.36 23.36 -20.41
N ALA A 11 -13.19 24.12 -21.11
CA ALA A 11 -13.43 23.88 -22.52
C ALA A 11 -12.08 23.77 -23.26
N ILE A 12 -11.93 22.72 -24.08
CA ILE A 12 -10.69 22.40 -24.81
C ILE A 12 -10.16 23.62 -25.56
N ALA A 13 -11.04 24.46 -26.09
CA ALA A 13 -10.71 25.69 -26.79
C ALA A 13 -10.05 26.77 -25.90
N ALA A 14 -10.15 26.64 -24.58
CA ALA A 14 -9.57 27.59 -23.63
C ALA A 14 -8.20 27.15 -23.11
N LEU A 15 -7.67 26.02 -23.57
CA LEU A 15 -6.40 25.52 -23.13
C LEU A 15 -5.23 26.23 -23.86
N PRO A 16 -4.15 26.60 -23.13
CA PRO A 16 -3.03 27.32 -23.71
C PRO A 16 -2.26 26.51 -24.77
N TYR A 17 -2.46 25.20 -24.82
CA TYR A 17 -1.77 24.28 -25.74
C TYR A 17 -2.65 23.80 -26.91
N GLY A 18 -3.83 24.38 -27.10
CA GLY A 18 -4.76 23.99 -28.13
C GLY A 18 -5.66 22.81 -27.73
N PRO A 19 -6.46 22.30 -28.68
CA PRO A 19 -7.33 21.17 -28.41
C PRO A 19 -6.51 19.91 -28.10
N TYR A 20 -6.88 19.24 -27.00
CA TYR A 20 -6.31 17.96 -26.67
C TYR A 20 -6.68 16.91 -27.72
N SER A 21 -5.71 16.13 -28.13
CA SER A 21 -5.91 14.96 -28.98
C SER A 21 -5.11 13.78 -28.41
N PRO A 22 -5.65 12.56 -28.42
CA PRO A 22 -4.91 11.40 -27.97
C PRO A 22 -3.71 11.16 -28.88
N THR A 23 -2.58 10.83 -28.29
CA THR A 23 -1.35 10.48 -29.01
C THR A 23 -0.85 9.12 -28.52
N THR A 24 0.09 8.53 -29.25
CA THR A 24 0.73 7.27 -28.83
C THR A 24 1.60 7.41 -27.57
N CYS A 25 1.88 8.63 -27.17
CA CYS A 25 2.64 8.96 -25.95
C CYS A 25 1.72 9.27 -24.76
N ASP A 26 0.44 9.47 -25.00
CA ASP A 26 -0.53 9.75 -23.97
C ASP A 26 -1.05 8.45 -23.37
N GLY A 27 -1.14 8.43 -22.07
CA GLY A 27 -1.65 7.32 -21.30
C GLY A 27 -2.52 7.80 -20.16
N SER A 28 -3.36 6.92 -19.68
CA SER A 28 -4.13 7.10 -18.46
C SER A 28 -3.57 6.20 -17.37
N GLN A 29 -3.56 6.70 -16.14
CA GLN A 29 -3.21 5.93 -14.94
C GLN A 29 -4.30 6.11 -13.91
N TYR A 30 -4.72 5.00 -13.33
CA TYR A 30 -5.61 4.97 -12.19
C TYR A 30 -4.95 4.23 -11.04
N GLN A 31 -5.06 4.76 -9.84
CA GLN A 31 -4.45 4.17 -8.65
C GLN A 31 -5.46 4.03 -7.52
N VAL A 32 -5.39 2.90 -6.85
CA VAL A 32 -6.05 2.62 -5.57
C VAL A 32 -4.97 2.36 -4.54
N ARG A 33 -5.07 3.02 -3.40
CA ARG A 33 -4.18 2.80 -2.24
C ARG A 33 -5.01 2.96 -0.99
N ASN A 34 -5.39 1.85 -0.41
CA ASN A 34 -6.11 1.78 0.85
C ASN A 34 -5.18 1.15 1.88
N GLN A 35 -5.22 1.63 3.10
CA GLN A 35 -4.50 1.03 4.21
C GLN A 35 -5.30 1.20 5.49
N ARG A 36 -5.32 0.15 6.28
CA ARG A 36 -5.90 0.13 7.61
C ARG A 36 -4.90 -0.53 8.54
N ASP A 37 -4.56 0.16 9.62
CA ASP A 37 -3.63 -0.31 10.63
C ASP A 37 -4.33 -0.37 11.99
N PHE A 38 -4.06 -1.41 12.72
CA PHE A 38 -4.48 -1.55 14.10
C PHE A 38 -3.30 -2.05 14.93
N SER A 39 -2.98 -1.37 16.02
CA SER A 39 -1.94 -1.84 16.93
C SER A 39 -2.35 -1.70 18.39
N VAL A 40 -1.88 -2.64 19.19
CA VAL A 40 -2.08 -2.66 20.63
C VAL A 40 -0.75 -3.00 21.31
N GLU A 41 -0.43 -2.26 22.34
CA GLU A 41 0.67 -2.56 23.23
C GLU A 41 0.17 -2.59 24.68
N ALA A 42 0.56 -3.62 25.43
CA ALA A 42 0.37 -3.70 26.85
C ALA A 42 1.73 -3.83 27.54
N ARG A 43 1.96 -3.00 28.53
CA ARG A 43 3.26 -2.90 29.22
C ARG A 43 3.08 -2.86 30.73
N ILE A 44 3.96 -3.55 31.41
CA ILE A 44 4.13 -3.45 32.86
C ILE A 44 5.56 -3.02 33.16
N ALA A 45 5.74 -2.21 34.18
CA ALA A 45 7.06 -1.73 34.59
C ALA A 45 7.17 -1.68 36.11
N SER A 46 8.39 -1.80 36.63
CA SER A 46 8.65 -1.56 38.04
C SER A 46 8.36 -0.10 38.39
N ASN A 47 7.81 0.12 39.55
CA ASN A 47 7.55 1.45 40.11
C ASN A 47 8.11 1.51 41.53
N THR A 48 9.44 1.34 41.66
CA THR A 48 10.13 1.34 42.93
C THR A 48 11.41 2.16 42.78
N ASP A 49 11.88 2.76 43.89
CA ASP A 49 13.18 3.47 43.95
C ASP A 49 14.35 2.51 44.11
N SER A 50 14.21 1.24 43.68
CA SER A 50 15.28 0.25 43.76
C SER A 50 16.34 0.46 42.67
N ALA A 51 17.54 -0.01 42.93
CA ALA A 51 18.64 0.01 41.97
C ALA A 51 18.33 -0.80 40.70
N LEU A 52 17.32 -1.69 40.73
CA LEU A 52 16.87 -2.48 39.61
C LEU A 52 15.52 -1.96 39.12
N GLN A 53 15.49 -1.51 37.88
CA GLN A 53 14.29 -1.16 37.15
C GLN A 53 14.05 -2.19 36.03
N TRP A 54 12.80 -2.52 35.76
CA TRP A 54 12.46 -3.45 34.69
C TRP A 54 11.15 -3.09 34.04
N GLN A 55 11.00 -3.48 32.81
CA GLN A 55 9.73 -3.46 32.12
C GLN A 55 9.56 -4.71 31.25
N ALA A 56 8.33 -5.11 31.02
CA ALA A 56 7.98 -6.16 30.08
C ALA A 56 6.67 -5.82 29.40
N GLY A 57 6.48 -6.30 28.18
CA GLY A 57 5.26 -6.03 27.44
C GLY A 57 5.06 -6.97 26.29
N VAL A 58 3.86 -6.81 25.70
CA VAL A 58 3.42 -7.49 24.50
C VAL A 58 2.97 -6.45 23.49
N TYR A 59 3.16 -6.74 22.22
CA TYR A 59 2.77 -5.87 21.12
C TYR A 59 2.09 -6.69 20.04
N MET A 60 1.04 -6.14 19.45
CA MET A 60 0.33 -6.71 18.31
C MET A 60 0.11 -5.60 17.28
N LEU A 61 0.31 -5.94 16.02
CA LEU A 61 0.05 -5.07 14.88
C LEU A 61 -0.64 -5.88 13.78
N ASP A 62 -1.67 -5.30 13.22
CA ASP A 62 -2.40 -5.81 12.06
C ASP A 62 -2.48 -4.71 11.02
N ILE A 63 -2.06 -5.02 9.79
CA ILE A 63 -2.05 -4.09 8.64
C ILE A 63 -2.73 -4.76 7.46
N ASP A 64 -3.84 -4.18 7.02
CA ASP A 64 -4.45 -4.47 5.72
C ASP A 64 -4.11 -3.37 4.73
N ARG A 65 -3.55 -3.74 3.59
CA ARG A 65 -3.13 -2.79 2.57
C ARG A 65 -3.48 -3.25 1.16
N GLU A 66 -4.35 -2.50 0.49
CA GLU A 66 -4.66 -2.68 -0.91
C GLU A 66 -3.85 -1.70 -1.77
N VAL A 67 -3.20 -2.22 -2.80
CA VAL A 67 -2.49 -1.43 -3.80
C VAL A 67 -2.91 -1.86 -5.19
N GLY A 68 -3.49 -0.92 -5.93
CA GLY A 68 -3.86 -1.13 -7.31
C GLY A 68 -3.32 -0.01 -8.20
N VAL A 69 -2.76 -0.39 -9.34
CA VAL A 69 -2.31 0.53 -10.38
C VAL A 69 -2.71 -0.01 -11.74
N SER A 70 -3.43 0.77 -12.51
CA SER A 70 -3.71 0.45 -13.90
C SER A 70 -3.16 1.51 -14.84
N LEU A 71 -2.74 1.05 -16.00
CA LEU A 71 -2.31 1.87 -17.11
C LEU A 71 -3.15 1.52 -18.33
N GLY A 72 -3.50 2.52 -19.13
CA GLY A 72 -4.22 2.35 -20.36
C GLY A 72 -3.85 3.42 -21.38
N ALA A 73 -4.11 3.17 -22.65
CA ALA A 73 -4.00 4.20 -23.66
C ALA A 73 -5.11 5.24 -23.45
N ASP A 74 -4.80 6.51 -23.62
CA ASP A 74 -5.83 7.55 -23.70
C ASP A 74 -6.31 7.66 -25.12
N LEU A 75 -7.55 7.21 -25.35
CA LEU A 75 -8.21 7.28 -26.65
C LEU A 75 -9.09 8.54 -26.78
N GLY A 76 -8.96 9.52 -25.89
CA GLY A 76 -9.78 10.71 -25.89
C GLY A 76 -11.23 10.48 -25.41
N GLN A 77 -11.48 9.38 -24.73
CA GLN A 77 -12.83 8.94 -24.33
C GLN A 77 -13.21 9.37 -22.90
N GLY A 78 -12.36 10.12 -22.24
CA GLY A 78 -12.59 10.60 -20.89
C GLY A 78 -11.73 9.92 -19.82
N VAL A 79 -12.05 10.17 -18.56
CA VAL A 79 -11.29 9.72 -17.42
C VAL A 79 -11.65 8.29 -17.03
N LEU A 80 -10.67 7.51 -16.61
CA LEU A 80 -10.90 6.20 -16.01
C LEU A 80 -11.49 6.37 -14.59
N TYR A 81 -12.56 5.64 -14.32
CA TYR A 81 -13.20 5.62 -12.99
C TYR A 81 -13.02 4.29 -12.26
N ASN A 82 -12.47 3.29 -12.95
CA ASN A 82 -12.25 1.96 -12.41
C ASN A 82 -10.79 1.55 -12.57
N LEU A 83 -10.32 0.75 -11.62
CA LEU A 83 -8.98 0.20 -11.68
C LEU A 83 -8.80 -0.74 -12.88
N TYR A 84 -9.83 -1.50 -13.21
CA TYR A 84 -9.82 -2.41 -14.37
C TYR A 84 -10.96 -2.11 -15.33
N ASN A 85 -10.59 -1.88 -16.60
CA ASN A 85 -11.51 -1.79 -17.72
C ASN A 85 -11.22 -2.93 -18.69
N GLY A 86 -12.23 -3.73 -19.00
CA GLY A 86 -12.11 -4.87 -19.90
C GLY A 86 -11.68 -4.48 -21.31
N PRO A 87 -11.18 -5.42 -22.12
CA PRO A 87 -10.61 -5.15 -23.43
C PRO A 87 -11.60 -4.62 -24.46
N THR A 88 -12.89 -4.80 -24.24
CA THR A 88 -13.96 -4.32 -25.12
C THR A 88 -14.60 -3.00 -24.67
N THR A 89 -14.09 -2.43 -23.58
CA THR A 89 -14.59 -1.17 -23.03
C THR A 89 -13.85 0.03 -23.60
N VAL A 90 -14.38 1.21 -23.32
CA VAL A 90 -13.70 2.48 -23.59
C VAL A 90 -12.46 2.59 -22.69
N ASN A 91 -11.31 2.95 -23.24
CA ASN A 91 -10.03 3.04 -22.55
C ASN A 91 -9.66 1.73 -21.80
N PRO A 92 -9.45 0.63 -22.52
CA PRO A 92 -9.15 -0.65 -21.91
C PRO A 92 -7.82 -0.60 -21.14
N THR A 93 -7.79 -1.29 -20.02
CA THR A 93 -6.56 -1.43 -19.21
C THR A 93 -5.53 -2.23 -19.99
N SER A 94 -4.36 -1.66 -20.20
CA SER A 94 -3.23 -2.33 -20.87
C SER A 94 -2.28 -3.01 -19.89
N GLN A 95 -2.18 -2.49 -18.67
CA GLN A 95 -1.39 -3.06 -17.58
C GLN A 95 -2.16 -2.91 -16.28
N LEU A 96 -2.18 -3.95 -15.48
CA LEU A 96 -2.82 -3.97 -14.18
C LEU A 96 -1.91 -4.64 -13.16
N TYR A 97 -1.68 -3.95 -12.08
CA TYR A 97 -1.18 -4.46 -10.82
C TYR A 97 -2.26 -4.25 -9.77
N HIS A 98 -2.63 -5.29 -9.03
CA HIS A 98 -3.63 -5.18 -7.98
C HIS A 98 -3.42 -6.28 -6.95
N ASP A 99 -2.93 -5.90 -5.79
CA ASP A 99 -2.63 -6.81 -4.71
C ASP A 99 -3.19 -6.30 -3.39
N ASP A 100 -3.51 -7.26 -2.55
CA ASP A 100 -3.89 -7.09 -1.17
C ASP A 100 -2.82 -7.71 -0.28
N PHE A 101 -2.38 -6.98 0.72
CA PHE A 101 -1.32 -7.36 1.64
C PHE A 101 -1.87 -7.36 3.05
N THR A 102 -1.75 -8.47 3.72
CA THR A 102 -2.01 -8.56 5.15
C THR A 102 -0.68 -8.79 5.87
N THR A 103 -0.45 -8.04 6.94
CA THR A 103 0.73 -8.22 7.79
C THR A 103 0.28 -8.26 9.25
N GLU A 104 0.58 -9.36 9.90
CA GLU A 104 0.33 -9.55 11.32
C GLU A 104 1.68 -9.64 12.05
N VAL A 105 1.83 -8.88 13.11
CA VAL A 105 3.02 -8.90 13.96
C VAL A 105 2.62 -9.11 15.39
N THR A 106 3.24 -10.08 16.03
CA THR A 106 3.18 -10.25 17.48
C THR A 106 4.57 -10.17 18.07
N ALA A 107 4.71 -9.48 19.21
CA ALA A 107 5.99 -9.36 19.88
C ALA A 107 5.85 -9.44 21.38
N ILE A 108 6.90 -9.96 22.01
CA ILE A 108 7.14 -9.85 23.44
C ILE A 108 8.46 -9.13 23.67
N PHE A 109 8.51 -8.30 24.67
CA PHE A 109 9.73 -7.57 25.00
C PHE A 109 9.91 -7.41 26.50
N ALA A 110 11.17 -7.28 26.89
CA ALA A 110 11.55 -6.98 28.28
C ALA A 110 12.84 -6.18 28.31
N SER A 111 12.99 -5.35 29.32
CA SER A 111 14.27 -4.68 29.63
C SER A 111 14.51 -4.64 31.13
N LEU A 112 15.81 -4.58 31.46
CA LEU A 112 16.31 -4.44 32.80
C LEU A 112 17.36 -3.33 32.79
N ASP A 113 17.28 -2.42 33.76
CA ASP A 113 18.27 -1.38 34.03
C ASP A 113 18.73 -1.48 35.49
N TYR A 114 20.01 -1.64 35.68
CA TYR A 114 20.61 -1.81 36.99
C TYR A 114 21.63 -0.73 37.27
N ALA A 115 21.38 0.06 38.33
CA ALA A 115 22.33 1.03 38.87
C ALA A 115 23.34 0.29 39.74
N ALA A 116 24.44 -0.14 39.14
CA ALA A 116 25.49 -0.91 39.83
C ALA A 116 26.29 -0.05 40.79
N SER A 117 26.39 1.26 40.56
CA SER A 117 26.97 2.27 41.46
C SER A 117 26.49 3.67 41.04
N ASP A 118 26.86 4.70 41.78
CA ASP A 118 26.52 6.10 41.50
C ASP A 118 26.95 6.56 40.10
N ASN A 119 27.94 5.88 39.51
CA ASN A 119 28.51 6.25 38.20
C ASN A 119 28.39 5.13 37.14
N LEU A 120 27.70 4.02 37.44
CA LEU A 120 27.60 2.89 36.52
C LEU A 120 26.17 2.35 36.48
N ASN A 121 25.56 2.48 35.34
CA ASN A 121 24.29 1.84 35.01
C ASN A 121 24.52 0.78 33.93
N VAL A 122 23.92 -0.38 34.10
CA VAL A 122 23.96 -1.49 33.13
C VAL A 122 22.53 -1.80 32.69
N GLY A 123 22.29 -1.68 31.37
CA GLY A 123 20.99 -1.98 30.75
C GLY A 123 21.07 -3.21 29.87
N PHE A 124 20.00 -4.00 29.90
CA PHE A 124 19.78 -5.12 29.01
C PHE A 124 18.33 -5.06 28.45
N ALA A 125 18.19 -5.26 27.15
CA ALA A 125 16.88 -5.33 26.52
C ALA A 125 16.80 -6.50 25.53
N LEU A 126 15.66 -7.16 25.49
CA LEU A 126 15.34 -8.25 24.58
C LEU A 126 13.97 -8.03 24.00
N ARG A 127 13.83 -8.30 22.69
CA ARG A 127 12.56 -8.34 21.99
C ARG A 127 12.56 -9.54 21.04
N TYR A 128 11.46 -10.25 21.02
CA TYR A 128 11.17 -11.30 20.06
C TYR A 128 9.92 -10.93 19.30
N ASP A 129 10.02 -10.93 17.97
CA ASP A 129 8.93 -10.65 17.05
C ASP A 129 8.65 -11.88 16.20
N GLU A 130 7.38 -12.13 15.96
CA GLU A 130 6.88 -13.05 14.94
C GLU A 130 6.04 -12.25 13.96
N GLU A 131 6.37 -12.35 12.67
CA GLU A 131 5.71 -11.62 11.61
C GLU A 131 5.21 -12.59 10.56
N GLU A 132 3.92 -12.50 10.24
CA GLU A 132 3.28 -13.22 9.14
C GLU A 132 2.83 -12.23 8.08
N ARG A 133 3.14 -12.55 6.82
CA ARG A 133 2.71 -11.75 5.68
C ARG A 133 1.99 -12.60 4.67
N GLU A 134 0.84 -12.13 4.24
CA GLU A 134 0.08 -12.71 3.14
C GLU A 134 -0.03 -11.70 2.01
N VAL A 135 0.12 -12.19 0.77
CA VAL A 135 -0.12 -11.40 -0.43
C VAL A 135 -1.15 -12.12 -1.28
N LYS A 136 -2.23 -11.42 -1.58
CA LYS A 136 -3.29 -11.90 -2.45
C LYS A 136 -3.37 -11.06 -3.71
N ASN A 137 -3.19 -11.69 -4.85
CA ASN A 137 -3.36 -11.01 -6.12
C ASN A 137 -4.85 -10.91 -6.49
N LEU A 138 -5.29 -9.71 -6.82
CA LEU A 138 -6.66 -9.38 -7.16
C LEU A 138 -6.88 -9.13 -8.66
N VAL A 139 -5.84 -9.33 -9.49
CA VAL A 139 -5.95 -9.16 -10.95
C VAL A 139 -6.93 -10.18 -11.52
N PRO A 140 -7.97 -9.76 -12.26
CA PRO A 140 -8.93 -10.67 -12.86
C PRO A 140 -8.28 -11.65 -13.85
N LEU A 141 -8.73 -12.90 -13.85
CA LEU A 141 -8.39 -13.88 -14.88
C LEU A 141 -9.15 -13.57 -16.16
N VAL A 142 -8.53 -12.78 -17.03
CA VAL A 142 -9.08 -12.43 -18.34
C VAL A 142 -8.03 -12.64 -19.43
N ALA A 143 -8.48 -13.00 -20.63
CA ALA A 143 -7.61 -13.01 -21.78
C ALA A 143 -7.22 -11.57 -22.15
N ASP A 144 -5.93 -11.28 -22.21
CA ASP A 144 -5.41 -10.03 -22.72
C ASP A 144 -5.29 -10.13 -24.25
N PRO A 145 -6.14 -9.45 -25.03
CA PRO A 145 -6.10 -9.55 -26.49
C PRO A 145 -4.83 -8.95 -27.09
N ILE A 146 -4.13 -8.08 -26.37
CA ILE A 146 -2.90 -7.45 -26.85
C ILE A 146 -1.69 -8.36 -26.59
N ARG A 147 -1.67 -9.05 -25.47
CA ARG A 147 -0.56 -9.92 -25.04
C ARG A 147 -0.82 -11.39 -25.29
N GLY A 148 -2.08 -11.75 -25.59
CA GLY A 148 -2.49 -13.14 -25.78
C GLY A 148 -2.36 -14.02 -24.53
N SER A 149 -2.19 -13.42 -23.37
CA SER A 149 -2.04 -14.12 -22.09
C SER A 149 -3.17 -13.75 -21.12
N ALA A 150 -3.49 -14.65 -20.22
CA ALA A 150 -4.35 -14.36 -19.11
C ALA A 150 -3.60 -13.45 -18.11
N GLN A 151 -4.21 -12.34 -17.74
CA GLN A 151 -3.74 -11.55 -16.62
C GLN A 151 -4.22 -12.24 -15.35
N ASN A 152 -3.32 -12.76 -14.59
CA ASN A 152 -3.62 -13.38 -13.32
C ASN A 152 -2.51 -13.07 -12.31
N GLY A 153 -2.81 -13.32 -11.09
CA GLY A 153 -1.91 -13.10 -9.99
C GLY A 153 -0.83 -14.12 -9.78
N ALA A 154 -0.62 -15.03 -10.67
CA ALA A 154 0.44 -16.04 -10.53
C ALA A 154 1.85 -15.47 -10.76
N GLN A 155 2.12 -14.28 -10.26
CA GLN A 155 3.43 -13.64 -10.36
C GLN A 155 4.24 -13.74 -9.06
N TYR A 156 3.70 -14.40 -8.04
CA TYR A 156 4.35 -14.61 -6.76
C TYR A 156 4.58 -16.09 -6.47
#